data_80eb46a34bae53b74976f0c9b6ebaf21
#
_entry.id   80eb46a34bae53b74976f0c9b6ebaf21
#
_cell.length_a   1.000
_cell.length_b   1.000
_cell.length_c   1.000
_cell.angle_alpha   90.00
_cell.angle_beta   90.00
_cell.angle_gamma   90.00
#
_symmetry.space_group_name_H-M   'P 1'
#
loop_
_entity.id
_entity.type
_entity.pdbx_description
1 polymer ?
#
loop_
_entity_poly.entity_id
_entity_poly.type
_entity_poly.pdbx_seq_one_letter_code
_entity_poly.pdbx_strand_id
1 'polypeptide(L)'
;MGNRLSKIATRTGDAGTTGLGDGSRIDKDALRVHAMGDVDELNSHIGALICEDIPEAMKQELFSIQHDLFDMGGELCIPGYTMITETQVVRLDDLLAKYNADLPPLKDFILPGGSRAASMA
;
A
#
# COMPACT_ATOMS: atom_id res chain seq x y z
N MET A 1 18.84 12.35 14.59
CA MET A 1 17.92 11.28 14.14
C MET A 1 18.53 9.93 14.54
N GLY A 2 17.86 9.20 15.38
CA GLY A 2 18.32 7.86 15.76
C GLY A 2 18.33 6.92 14.55
N ASN A 3 19.18 5.92 14.59
CA ASN A 3 19.38 4.88 13.57
C ASN A 3 18.14 4.00 13.40
N ARG A 4 17.01 4.56 12.93
CA ARG A 4 15.75 3.81 12.72
C ARG A 4 15.92 2.61 11.80
N LEU A 5 16.85 2.68 10.85
CA LEU A 5 17.11 1.58 9.91
C LEU A 5 18.07 0.52 10.48
N SER A 6 18.79 0.81 11.55
CA SER A 6 19.73 -0.14 12.17
C SER A 6 19.13 -0.92 13.34
N LYS A 7 17.99 -0.48 13.89
CA LYS A 7 17.29 -1.14 14.99
C LYS A 7 15.79 -1.10 14.76
N ILE A 8 15.20 -2.26 14.53
CA ILE A 8 13.73 -2.40 14.33
C ILE A 8 12.98 -2.07 15.63
N ALA A 9 13.47 -2.53 16.77
CA ALA A 9 12.88 -2.25 18.08
C ALA A 9 13.69 -1.17 18.80
N THR A 10 13.12 0.02 18.97
CA THR A 10 13.74 1.16 19.65
C THR A 10 13.18 1.41 21.05
N ARG A 11 11.99 0.87 21.35
CA ARG A 11 11.21 1.07 22.59
C ARG A 11 10.87 2.53 22.90
N THR A 12 11.06 3.44 21.96
CA THR A 12 10.74 4.86 22.14
C THR A 12 9.25 5.17 22.10
N GLY A 13 8.41 4.19 21.75
CA GLY A 13 6.96 4.30 21.69
C GLY A 13 6.22 3.47 22.73
N ASP A 14 6.90 2.91 23.75
CA ASP A 14 6.29 2.02 24.75
C ASP A 14 5.30 2.76 25.69
N ALA A 15 5.38 4.09 25.75
CA ALA A 15 4.44 4.94 26.49
C ALA A 15 3.16 5.29 25.70
N GLY A 16 2.92 4.69 24.53
CA GLY A 16 1.70 4.87 23.74
C GLY A 16 1.75 5.98 22.71
N THR A 17 2.89 6.63 22.50
CA THR A 17 3.08 7.64 21.44
C THR A 17 4.08 7.17 20.40
N THR A 18 4.00 7.75 19.20
CA THR A 18 4.95 7.51 18.10
C THR A 18 5.39 8.82 17.47
N GLY A 19 6.60 8.84 16.89
CA GLY A 19 7.14 9.99 16.17
C GLY A 19 6.72 10.01 14.71
N LEU A 20 6.32 11.17 14.21
CA LEU A 20 6.14 11.44 12.79
C LEU A 20 7.44 11.90 12.12
N GLY A 21 7.43 11.99 10.80
CA GLY A 21 8.61 12.37 10.01
C GLY A 21 9.05 13.83 10.19
N ASP A 22 8.16 14.70 10.65
CA ASP A 22 8.45 16.09 10.97
C ASP A 22 9.02 16.29 12.39
N GLY A 23 9.21 15.20 13.14
CA GLY A 23 9.71 15.23 14.52
C GLY A 23 8.62 15.39 15.58
N SER A 24 7.36 15.64 15.19
CA SER A 24 6.24 15.66 16.13
C SER A 24 5.92 14.24 16.64
N ARG A 25 5.20 14.17 17.76
CA ARG A 25 4.72 12.90 18.32
C ARG A 25 3.20 12.94 18.44
N ILE A 26 2.59 11.79 18.15
CA ILE A 26 1.14 11.60 18.26
C ILE A 26 0.84 10.28 18.99
N ASP A 27 -0.36 10.11 19.46
CA ASP A 27 -0.82 8.88 20.07
C ASP A 27 -0.87 7.75 19.02
N LYS A 28 -0.49 6.54 19.42
CA LYS A 28 -0.46 5.38 18.50
C LYS A 28 -1.84 4.98 18.01
N ASP A 29 -2.91 5.35 18.71
CA ASP A 29 -4.30 5.13 18.32
C ASP A 29 -4.91 6.29 17.50
N ALA A 30 -4.12 7.29 17.13
CA ALA A 30 -4.57 8.37 16.25
C ALA A 30 -4.96 7.84 14.86
N LEU A 31 -6.01 8.41 14.25
CA LEU A 31 -6.48 8.00 12.92
C LEU A 31 -5.38 8.04 11.84
N ARG A 32 -4.46 8.97 11.95
CA ARG A 32 -3.30 9.04 11.04
C ARG A 32 -2.42 7.80 11.14
N VAL A 33 -2.19 7.28 12.35
CA VAL A 33 -1.40 6.05 12.57
C VAL A 33 -2.16 4.83 12.04
N HIS A 34 -3.47 4.78 12.25
CA HIS A 34 -4.32 3.73 11.66
C HIS A 34 -4.24 3.74 10.13
N ALA A 35 -4.37 4.90 9.50
CA ALA A 35 -4.25 5.04 8.05
C ALA A 35 -2.88 4.58 7.53
N MET A 36 -1.80 4.91 8.24
CA MET A 36 -0.46 4.41 7.90
C MET A 36 -0.39 2.88 7.98
N GLY A 37 -0.99 2.29 9.01
CA GLY A 37 -1.08 0.83 9.18
C GLY A 37 -1.88 0.17 8.05
N ASP A 38 -2.99 0.75 7.64
CA ASP A 38 -3.81 0.23 6.53
C ASP A 38 -3.05 0.26 5.21
N VAL A 39 -2.30 1.32 4.92
CA VAL A 39 -1.43 1.42 3.74
C VAL A 39 -0.32 0.37 3.77
N ASP A 40 0.33 0.19 4.91
CA ASP A 40 1.38 -0.83 5.08
C ASP A 40 0.83 -2.25 4.90
N GLU A 41 -0.35 -2.52 5.44
CA GLU A 41 -1.04 -3.81 5.30
C GLU A 41 -1.37 -4.08 3.83
N LEU A 42 -1.98 -3.13 3.12
CA LEU A 42 -2.25 -3.24 1.68
C LEU A 42 -0.97 -3.50 0.89
N ASN A 43 0.09 -2.77 1.18
CA ASN A 43 1.38 -2.94 0.51
C ASN A 43 1.96 -4.34 0.74
N SER A 44 1.82 -4.88 1.94
CA SER A 44 2.24 -6.24 2.28
C SER A 44 1.41 -7.31 1.55
N HIS A 45 0.10 -7.12 1.43
CA HIS A 45 -0.78 -8.01 0.65
C HIS A 45 -0.41 -8.01 -0.84
N ILE A 46 -0.12 -6.84 -1.42
CA ILE A 46 0.38 -6.75 -2.80
C ILE A 46 1.71 -7.50 -2.95
N GLY A 47 2.62 -7.37 -1.98
CA GLY A 47 3.86 -8.13 -1.95
C GLY A 47 3.64 -9.64 -1.95
N ALA A 48 2.68 -10.12 -1.18
CA ALA A 48 2.30 -11.53 -1.18
C ALA A 48 1.74 -11.98 -2.54
N LEU A 49 0.89 -11.17 -3.17
CA LEU A 49 0.34 -11.45 -4.50
C LEU A 49 1.44 -11.52 -5.57
N ILE A 50 2.44 -10.65 -5.53
CA ILE A 50 3.59 -10.68 -6.45
C ILE A 50 4.38 -12.01 -6.35
N CYS A 51 4.37 -12.66 -5.20
CA CYS A 51 5.02 -13.97 -5.00
C CYS A 51 4.28 -15.13 -5.66
N GLU A 52 3.04 -14.93 -6.07
CA GLU A 52 2.22 -15.96 -6.71
C GLU A 52 2.59 -16.14 -8.20
N ASP A 53 2.11 -17.24 -8.79
CA ASP A 53 2.28 -17.52 -10.23
C ASP A 53 1.30 -16.66 -11.04
N ILE A 54 1.71 -15.45 -11.36
CA ILE A 54 0.99 -14.48 -12.19
C ILE A 54 1.91 -13.95 -13.30
N PRO A 55 1.35 -13.40 -14.38
CA PRO A 55 2.15 -12.84 -15.47
C PRO A 55 3.17 -11.79 -15.01
N GLU A 56 4.38 -11.83 -15.56
CA GLU A 56 5.46 -10.91 -15.19
C GLU A 56 5.07 -9.43 -15.37
N ALA A 57 4.30 -9.10 -16.41
CA ALA A 57 3.81 -7.75 -16.62
C ALA A 57 2.94 -7.27 -15.44
N MET A 58 2.07 -8.15 -14.90
CA MET A 58 1.27 -7.83 -13.71
C MET A 58 2.14 -7.63 -12.48
N LYS A 59 3.20 -8.45 -12.30
CA LYS A 59 4.14 -8.27 -11.19
C LYS A 59 4.80 -6.91 -11.22
N GLN A 60 5.23 -6.44 -12.40
CA GLN A 60 5.84 -5.13 -12.56
C GLN A 60 4.87 -3.98 -12.27
N GLU A 61 3.62 -4.11 -12.70
CA GLU A 61 2.58 -3.14 -12.41
C GLU A 61 2.25 -3.08 -10.91
N LEU A 62 2.09 -4.22 -10.26
CA LEU A 62 1.88 -4.31 -8.83
C LEU A 62 3.09 -3.78 -8.03
N PHE A 63 4.29 -4.04 -8.47
CA PHE A 63 5.51 -3.50 -7.87
C PHE A 63 5.54 -1.96 -7.96
N SER A 64 5.10 -1.40 -9.08
CA SER A 64 4.94 0.05 -9.23
C SER A 64 3.92 0.62 -8.24
N ILE A 65 2.81 -0.09 -8.03
CA ILE A 65 1.78 0.30 -7.03
C ILE A 65 2.36 0.25 -5.60
N GLN A 66 3.23 -0.72 -5.29
CA GLN A 66 3.92 -0.75 -3.99
C GLN A 66 4.76 0.51 -3.73
N HIS A 67 5.43 1.04 -4.77
CA HIS A 67 6.15 2.31 -4.66
C HIS A 67 5.21 3.48 -4.39
N ASP A 68 4.06 3.54 -5.07
CA ASP A 68 3.06 4.58 -4.81
C ASP A 68 2.50 4.50 -3.38
N LEU A 69 2.24 3.30 -2.89
CA LEU A 69 1.78 3.10 -1.50
C LEU A 69 2.85 3.50 -0.49
N PHE A 70 4.13 3.26 -0.80
CA PHE A 70 5.23 3.74 0.03
C PHE A 70 5.26 5.28 0.07
N ASP A 71 5.07 5.94 -1.06
CA ASP A 71 5.01 7.40 -1.14
C ASP A 71 3.78 7.94 -0.39
N MET A 72 2.63 7.28 -0.49
CA MET A 72 1.43 7.61 0.28
C MET A 72 1.67 7.49 1.80
N GLY A 73 2.36 6.44 2.22
CA GLY A 73 2.81 6.28 3.61
C GLY A 73 3.72 7.44 4.04
N GLY A 74 4.59 7.91 3.16
CA GLY A 74 5.44 9.09 3.37
C GLY A 74 4.62 10.37 3.60
N GLU A 75 3.59 10.60 2.81
CA GLU A 75 2.66 11.73 3.02
C GLU A 75 1.96 11.67 4.37
N LEU A 76 1.49 10.48 4.76
CA LEU A 76 0.87 10.29 6.06
C LEU A 76 1.87 10.48 7.22
N CYS A 77 3.12 10.10 7.00
CA CYS A 77 4.19 10.24 7.99
C CYS A 77 4.69 11.69 8.16
N ILE A 78 4.61 12.50 7.09
CA ILE A 78 5.12 13.89 7.08
C ILE A 78 3.95 14.84 6.80
N PRO A 79 3.30 15.39 7.83
CA PRO A 79 2.19 16.33 7.64
C PRO A 79 2.57 17.49 6.72
N GLY A 80 1.73 17.77 5.73
CA GLY A 80 1.96 18.83 4.74
C GLY A 80 2.85 18.45 3.55
N TYR A 81 3.38 17.22 3.53
CA TYR A 81 4.15 16.70 2.39
C TYR A 81 3.23 15.99 1.40
N THR A 82 3.43 16.23 0.10
CA THR A 82 2.62 15.64 -0.98
C THR A 82 3.52 15.00 -2.04
N MET A 83 3.30 13.72 -2.32
CA MET A 83 3.97 12.97 -3.37
C MET A 83 2.99 12.36 -4.37
N ILE A 84 1.82 11.93 -3.90
CA ILE A 84 0.78 11.35 -4.75
C ILE A 84 0.05 12.48 -5.47
N THR A 85 -0.11 12.33 -6.77
CA THR A 85 -0.78 13.30 -7.64
C THR A 85 -1.82 12.60 -8.50
N GLU A 86 -2.54 13.32 -9.32
CA GLU A 86 -3.48 12.78 -10.30
C GLU A 86 -2.82 11.76 -11.25
N THR A 87 -1.52 11.86 -11.46
CA THR A 87 -0.78 10.95 -12.36
C THR A 87 -0.89 9.48 -11.93
N GLN A 88 -0.81 9.19 -10.63
CA GLN A 88 -0.96 7.83 -10.13
C GLN A 88 -2.38 7.32 -10.29
N VAL A 89 -3.37 8.19 -10.07
CA VAL A 89 -4.79 7.85 -10.25
C VAL A 89 -5.09 7.52 -11.71
N VAL A 90 -4.68 8.38 -12.64
CA VAL A 90 -4.86 8.16 -14.09
C VAL A 90 -4.19 6.86 -14.54
N ARG A 91 -2.99 6.58 -14.04
CA ARG A 91 -2.29 5.32 -14.37
C ARG A 91 -3.09 4.09 -13.89
N LEU A 92 -3.70 4.13 -12.71
CA LEU A 92 -4.54 3.04 -12.23
C LEU A 92 -5.80 2.87 -13.08
N ASP A 93 -6.43 3.97 -13.50
CA ASP A 93 -7.58 3.93 -14.40
C ASP A 93 -7.20 3.31 -15.75
N ASP A 94 -6.05 3.67 -16.31
CA ASP A 94 -5.55 3.11 -17.57
C ASP A 94 -5.26 1.60 -17.45
N LEU A 95 -4.66 1.16 -16.34
CA LEU A 95 -4.41 -0.25 -16.07
C LEU A 95 -5.74 -1.01 -15.92
N LEU A 96 -6.70 -0.46 -15.20
CA LEU A 96 -8.02 -1.04 -15.05
C LEU A 96 -8.71 -1.19 -16.40
N ALA A 97 -8.71 -0.16 -17.24
CA ALA A 97 -9.27 -0.19 -18.58
C ALA A 97 -8.58 -1.25 -19.46
N LYS A 98 -7.26 -1.34 -19.41
CA LYS A 98 -6.45 -2.33 -20.14
C LYS A 98 -6.87 -3.76 -19.79
N TYR A 99 -6.93 -4.10 -18.50
CA TYR A 99 -7.27 -5.45 -18.08
C TYR A 99 -8.75 -5.79 -18.26
N ASN A 100 -9.63 -4.80 -18.16
CA ASN A 100 -11.07 -5.01 -18.34
C ASN A 100 -11.48 -5.16 -19.80
N ALA A 101 -10.69 -4.65 -20.75
CA ALA A 101 -11.05 -4.62 -22.18
C ALA A 101 -11.34 -6.00 -22.76
N ASP A 102 -10.63 -7.04 -22.34
CA ASP A 102 -10.73 -8.40 -22.85
C ASP A 102 -11.61 -9.31 -21.98
N LEU A 103 -12.20 -8.78 -20.91
CA LEU A 103 -13.06 -9.53 -20.02
C LEU A 103 -14.52 -9.48 -20.46
N PRO A 104 -15.26 -10.59 -20.41
CA PRO A 104 -16.69 -10.58 -20.68
C PRO A 104 -17.44 -9.85 -19.55
N PRO A 105 -18.59 -9.22 -19.85
CA PRO A 105 -19.41 -8.60 -18.81
C PRO A 105 -19.88 -9.63 -17.79
N LEU A 106 -19.78 -9.28 -16.52
CA LEU A 106 -20.30 -10.11 -15.43
C LEU A 106 -21.84 -10.07 -15.45
N LYS A 107 -22.46 -11.24 -15.30
CA LYS A 107 -23.92 -11.39 -15.19
C LYS A 107 -24.38 -11.65 -13.77
N ASP A 108 -23.48 -12.17 -12.93
CA ASP A 108 -23.73 -12.53 -11.55
C ASP A 108 -22.52 -12.15 -10.68
N PHE A 109 -22.73 -12.08 -9.36
CA PHE A 109 -21.61 -11.96 -8.43
C PHE A 109 -20.78 -13.23 -8.41
N ILE A 110 -19.45 -13.08 -8.40
CA ILE A 110 -18.51 -14.18 -8.37
C ILE A 110 -17.84 -14.20 -6.99
N LEU A 111 -17.83 -15.38 -6.37
CA LEU A 111 -17.09 -15.58 -5.12
C LEU A 111 -15.58 -15.50 -5.36
N PRO A 112 -14.80 -14.91 -4.44
CA PRO A 112 -13.35 -14.92 -4.50
C PRO A 112 -12.85 -16.38 -4.52
N GLY A 113 -12.00 -16.73 -5.49
CA GLY A 113 -11.53 -18.10 -5.64
C GLY A 113 -10.98 -18.40 -7.02
N GLY A 114 -10.94 -19.69 -7.37
CA GLY A 114 -10.45 -20.18 -8.65
C GLY A 114 -8.96 -20.45 -8.69
N SER A 115 -8.15 -19.61 -8.09
CA SER A 115 -6.73 -19.81 -7.86
C SER A 115 -6.30 -19.14 -6.57
N ARG A 116 -5.10 -19.48 -6.09
CA ARG A 116 -4.53 -18.81 -4.91
C ARG A 116 -4.31 -17.32 -5.19
N ALA A 117 -3.76 -16.98 -6.34
CA ALA A 117 -3.56 -15.60 -6.74
C ALA A 117 -4.87 -14.80 -6.80
N ALA A 118 -5.92 -15.36 -7.44
CA ALA A 118 -7.24 -14.72 -7.51
C ALA A 118 -7.91 -14.57 -6.14
N SER A 119 -7.61 -15.46 -5.20
CA SER A 119 -8.16 -15.39 -3.83
C SER A 119 -7.44 -14.34 -2.97
N MET A 120 -6.20 -13.98 -3.32
CA MET A 120 -5.37 -12.99 -2.62
C MET A 120 -5.56 -11.58 -3.17
N ALA A 121 -5.94 -11.45 -4.44
CA ALA A 121 -6.19 -10.17 -5.09
C ALA A 121 -7.53 -9.57 -4.66
#